data_0d6e9834195920840d6bf81917ccfe9a
#
_entry.id   0d6e9834195920840d6bf81917ccfe9a
#
_cell.length_a   1.000
_cell.length_b   1.000
_cell.length_c   1.000
_cell.angle_alpha   90.00
_cell.angle_beta   90.00
_cell.angle_gamma   90.00
#
_symmetry.space_group_name_H-M   'P 1'
#
loop_
_entity.id
_entity.type
_entity.pdbx_description
1 polymer ?
#
loop_
_entity_poly.entity_id
_entity_poly.type
_entity_poly.pdbx_seq_one_letter_code
_entity_poly.pdbx_strand_id
1 'polypeptide(L)'
;MSAAVPLQCATATLQEYGLIVREPVGLAGTLRFERPGWVFGHRLKDCTIGAFTFFNSAGKTSVYRTQLGRYSQIGESSIIGPPEHPMDWFSSHPFAFTRPEEVPEMYRLEDFARLAPRSSSGASWASQQANRTVIGHEAYIGAGTFIKRGVTIGDGAVVGAGSVVTRDIPPFAMAVGSPAKVIRQRFSDAIVERLLALQWWNYDLAPWRDTVDFSRVEATLECLEDALACGTLHPLVPDSFALSVHAGGFDLQQLDQPLFPGQAVAQARCL
;
A
#
# COMPACT_ATOMS: atom_id res chain seq x y z
N MET A 1 14.25 18.74 -18.65
CA MET A 1 14.03 18.82 -17.19
C MET A 1 12.64 19.41 -17.00
N SER A 2 11.69 18.61 -16.51
CA SER A 2 10.36 19.14 -16.17
C SER A 2 10.52 20.05 -14.94
N ALA A 3 9.92 21.24 -14.95
CA ALA A 3 9.95 22.13 -13.81
C ALA A 3 9.18 21.46 -12.65
N ALA A 4 9.74 21.52 -11.43
CA ALA A 4 9.08 20.98 -10.24
C ALA A 4 7.69 21.62 -10.05
N VAL A 5 6.67 20.81 -9.81
CA VAL A 5 5.31 21.31 -9.58
C VAL A 5 5.18 21.78 -8.14
N PRO A 6 4.77 23.05 -7.91
CA PRO A 6 4.54 23.55 -6.55
C PRO A 6 3.45 22.75 -5.83
N LEU A 7 3.63 22.49 -4.52
CA LEU A 7 2.66 21.75 -3.70
C LEU A 7 1.25 22.36 -3.73
N GLN A 8 1.13 23.66 -3.96
CA GLN A 8 -0.18 24.36 -4.09
C GLN A 8 -0.98 23.92 -5.32
N CYS A 9 -0.30 23.47 -6.39
CA CYS A 9 -0.93 22.98 -7.62
C CYS A 9 -1.04 21.45 -7.65
N ALA A 10 -0.51 20.77 -6.64
CA ALA A 10 -0.33 19.32 -6.64
C ALA A 10 -1.65 18.54 -6.79
N THR A 11 -2.73 19.00 -6.17
CA THR A 11 -4.02 18.28 -6.22
C THR A 11 -4.56 18.16 -7.65
N ALA A 12 -4.60 19.27 -8.39
CA ALA A 12 -5.08 19.26 -9.77
C ALA A 12 -4.16 18.43 -10.67
N THR A 13 -2.85 18.66 -10.57
CA THR A 13 -1.86 17.92 -11.36
C THR A 13 -1.93 16.41 -11.10
N LEU A 14 -1.97 15.97 -9.84
CA LEU A 14 -2.04 14.54 -9.53
C LEU A 14 -3.35 13.91 -10.00
N GLN A 15 -4.45 14.66 -9.98
CA GLN A 15 -5.73 14.20 -10.52
C GLN A 15 -5.67 13.96 -12.04
N GLU A 16 -4.96 14.80 -12.81
CA GLU A 16 -4.73 14.59 -14.24
C GLU A 16 -3.98 13.26 -14.51
N TYR A 17 -3.07 12.90 -13.60
CA TYR A 17 -2.36 11.61 -13.65
C TYR A 17 -3.12 10.46 -12.97
N GLY A 18 -4.37 10.67 -12.58
CA GLY A 18 -5.26 9.63 -12.05
C GLY A 18 -5.06 9.30 -10.57
N LEU A 19 -4.33 10.13 -9.81
CA LEU A 19 -4.23 10.00 -8.36
C LEU A 19 -5.02 11.12 -7.69
N ILE A 20 -6.13 10.75 -7.03
CA ILE A 20 -6.97 11.71 -6.32
C ILE A 20 -6.45 11.86 -4.89
N VAL A 21 -5.93 13.05 -4.57
CA VAL A 21 -5.49 13.45 -3.24
C VAL A 21 -6.22 14.74 -2.84
N ARG A 22 -6.56 14.88 -1.57
CA ARG A 22 -7.16 16.12 -1.06
C ARG A 22 -6.10 17.07 -0.49
N GLU A 23 -5.16 16.52 0.26
CA GLU A 23 -4.12 17.29 0.96
C GLU A 23 -2.73 16.76 0.57
N PRO A 24 -2.10 17.27 -0.50
CA PRO A 24 -0.80 16.79 -0.95
C PRO A 24 0.32 17.01 0.07
N VAL A 25 0.14 17.91 1.05
CA VAL A 25 1.08 18.09 2.18
C VAL A 25 1.29 16.79 3.01
N GLY A 26 0.38 15.83 2.92
CA GLY A 26 0.53 14.52 3.55
C GLY A 26 1.47 13.56 2.83
N LEU A 27 1.89 13.89 1.62
CA LEU A 27 2.78 13.07 0.81
C LEU A 27 4.24 13.37 1.16
N ALA A 28 5.08 12.35 1.31
CA ALA A 28 6.50 12.52 1.64
C ALA A 28 7.37 11.39 1.06
N GLY A 29 8.63 11.70 0.79
CA GLY A 29 9.59 10.76 0.22
C GLY A 29 9.23 10.38 -1.21
N THR A 30 9.36 9.10 -1.55
CA THR A 30 9.04 8.57 -2.88
C THR A 30 7.74 7.77 -2.85
N LEU A 31 6.79 8.17 -3.67
CA LEU A 31 5.57 7.43 -3.92
C LEU A 31 5.61 6.85 -5.33
N ARG A 32 5.21 5.59 -5.47
CA ARG A 32 4.95 4.98 -6.77
C ARG A 32 3.49 4.60 -6.82
N PHE A 33 2.81 4.89 -7.91
CA PHE A 33 1.40 4.52 -8.02
C PHE A 33 1.02 4.11 -9.43
N GLU A 34 0.05 3.20 -9.52
CA GLU A 34 -0.71 2.90 -10.71
C GLU A 34 -1.99 3.71 -10.70
N ARG A 35 -2.43 4.21 -11.86
CA ARG A 35 -3.74 4.87 -11.98
C ARG A 35 -4.86 3.86 -12.26
N PRO A 36 -6.11 4.12 -11.78
CA PRO A 36 -6.49 5.20 -10.87
C PRO A 36 -6.23 4.85 -9.40
N GLY A 37 -6.04 5.87 -8.56
CA GLY A 37 -5.94 5.74 -7.11
C GLY A 37 -6.72 6.83 -6.37
N TRP A 38 -7.38 6.47 -5.26
CA TRP A 38 -8.12 7.39 -4.41
C TRP A 38 -7.50 7.44 -3.01
N VAL A 39 -6.69 8.47 -2.75
CA VAL A 39 -5.88 8.62 -1.52
C VAL A 39 -6.21 9.93 -0.83
N PHE A 40 -7.42 10.08 -0.41
CA PHE A 40 -8.00 11.34 -0.02
C PHE A 40 -7.65 11.75 1.44
N GLY A 41 -6.85 12.81 1.61
CA GLY A 41 -6.59 13.44 2.92
C GLY A 41 -5.65 12.69 3.87
N HIS A 42 -4.72 11.88 3.38
CA HIS A 42 -3.90 10.96 4.18
C HIS A 42 -2.40 11.29 4.15
N ARG A 43 -1.67 10.81 5.16
CA ARG A 43 -0.20 10.89 5.20
C ARG A 43 0.39 9.62 4.61
N LEU A 44 1.15 9.75 3.53
CA LEU A 44 1.87 8.66 2.87
C LEU A 44 3.36 8.99 2.78
N LYS A 45 4.21 8.07 3.22
CA LYS A 45 5.67 8.21 3.11
C LYS A 45 6.29 6.94 2.55
N ASP A 46 7.01 7.06 1.43
CA ASP A 46 7.75 5.95 0.78
C ASP A 46 6.86 4.74 0.44
N CYS A 47 5.71 4.99 -0.20
CA CYS A 47 4.70 3.96 -0.48
C CYS A 47 4.63 3.60 -1.96
N THR A 48 4.15 2.37 -2.21
CA THR A 48 3.73 1.89 -3.53
C THR A 48 2.23 1.62 -3.50
N ILE A 49 1.48 2.09 -4.49
CA ILE A 49 0.01 2.06 -4.51
C ILE A 49 -0.43 1.43 -5.83
N GLY A 50 -1.12 0.30 -5.77
CA GLY A 50 -1.71 -0.36 -6.93
C GLY A 50 -2.97 0.35 -7.42
N ALA A 51 -3.32 0.10 -8.68
CA ALA A 51 -4.51 0.65 -9.30
C ALA A 51 -5.79 0.30 -8.51
N PHE A 52 -6.76 1.21 -8.55
CA PHE A 52 -8.05 1.07 -7.84
C PHE A 52 -7.94 0.98 -6.31
N THR A 53 -6.79 1.33 -5.73
CA THR A 53 -6.67 1.46 -4.28
C THR A 53 -7.57 2.60 -3.78
N PHE A 54 -8.34 2.32 -2.73
CA PHE A 54 -9.31 3.23 -2.16
C PHE A 54 -9.06 3.47 -0.68
N PHE A 55 -8.93 4.75 -0.28
CA PHE A 55 -8.90 5.15 1.12
C PHE A 55 -10.21 5.82 1.50
N ASN A 56 -10.79 5.44 2.64
CA ASN A 56 -11.95 6.15 3.18
C ASN A 56 -11.58 7.60 3.52
N SER A 57 -12.42 8.54 3.14
CA SER A 57 -12.14 9.99 3.22
C SER A 57 -12.47 10.65 4.56
N ALA A 58 -13.09 9.95 5.50
CA ALA A 58 -13.63 10.57 6.71
C ALA A 58 -12.57 10.90 7.78
N GLY A 59 -11.39 10.26 7.77
CA GLY A 59 -10.35 10.44 8.78
C GLY A 59 -8.94 10.41 8.23
N LYS A 60 -7.96 10.75 9.08
CA LYS A 60 -6.55 10.76 8.71
C LYS A 60 -5.93 9.38 8.92
N THR A 61 -5.46 8.76 7.86
CA THR A 61 -4.68 7.52 7.88
C THR A 61 -3.21 7.85 7.63
N SER A 62 -2.30 7.17 8.32
CA SER A 62 -0.86 7.31 8.14
C SER A 62 -0.25 6.00 7.66
N VAL A 63 0.45 6.03 6.53
CA VAL A 63 1.05 4.85 5.90
C VAL A 63 2.52 5.12 5.63
N TYR A 64 3.38 4.22 6.07
CA TYR A 64 4.82 4.37 5.98
C TYR A 64 5.45 3.13 5.36
N ARG A 65 6.31 3.31 4.35
CA ARG A 65 7.11 2.25 3.70
C ARG A 65 6.28 0.99 3.39
N THR A 66 5.09 1.19 2.82
CA THR A 66 4.11 0.14 2.58
C THR A 66 3.88 -0.04 1.09
N GLN A 67 3.75 -1.28 0.68
CA GLN A 67 3.20 -1.64 -0.62
C GLN A 67 1.73 -1.97 -0.45
N LEU A 68 0.86 -1.31 -1.19
CA LEU A 68 -0.58 -1.54 -1.27
C LEU A 68 -0.87 -2.16 -2.64
N GLY A 69 -1.42 -3.34 -2.66
CA GLY A 69 -1.86 -4.04 -3.87
C GLY A 69 -3.03 -3.36 -4.55
N ARG A 70 -3.34 -3.75 -5.77
CA ARG A 70 -4.50 -3.26 -6.52
C ARG A 70 -5.79 -3.56 -5.78
N TYR A 71 -6.80 -2.71 -5.91
CA TYR A 71 -8.13 -2.85 -5.28
C TYR A 71 -8.11 -2.91 -3.75
N SER A 72 -7.00 -2.55 -3.10
CA SER A 72 -6.93 -2.48 -1.63
C SER A 72 -7.82 -1.37 -1.09
N GLN A 73 -8.49 -1.64 0.03
CA GLN A 73 -9.37 -0.69 0.70
C GLN A 73 -8.84 -0.39 2.09
N ILE A 74 -8.61 0.88 2.40
CA ILE A 74 -8.01 1.30 3.67
C ILE A 74 -9.00 2.18 4.43
N GLY A 75 -9.43 1.71 5.58
CA GLY A 75 -10.28 2.44 6.51
C GLY A 75 -9.61 3.65 7.12
N GLU A 76 -10.40 4.62 7.50
CA GLU A 76 -9.98 5.86 8.13
C GLU A 76 -9.23 5.64 9.45
N SER A 77 -8.42 6.61 9.85
CA SER A 77 -7.72 6.64 11.15
C SER A 77 -6.78 5.46 11.39
N SER A 78 -6.40 4.73 10.34
CA SER A 78 -5.47 3.61 10.43
C SER A 78 -4.01 4.08 10.43
N ILE A 79 -3.13 3.30 11.09
CA ILE A 79 -1.69 3.52 11.11
C ILE A 79 -1.01 2.26 10.58
N ILE A 80 -0.34 2.36 9.43
CA ILE A 80 0.26 1.22 8.75
C ILE A 80 1.77 1.41 8.61
N GLY A 81 2.55 0.45 9.09
CA GLY A 81 4.00 0.39 8.98
C GLY A 81 4.75 1.56 9.64
N PRO A 82 4.32 2.10 10.79
CA PRO A 82 5.02 3.22 11.41
C PRO A 82 6.46 2.85 11.79
N PRO A 83 7.36 3.84 11.92
CA PRO A 83 8.69 3.58 12.44
C PRO A 83 8.60 3.05 13.87
N GLU A 84 9.52 2.15 14.21
CA GLU A 84 9.66 1.59 15.55
C GLU A 84 10.90 2.20 16.25
N HIS A 85 10.99 2.00 17.55
CA HIS A 85 12.15 2.40 18.35
C HIS A 85 12.92 1.16 18.80
N PRO A 86 14.25 1.21 18.99
CA PRO A 86 15.02 0.10 19.52
C PRO A 86 14.57 -0.18 20.96
N MET A 87 14.21 -1.44 21.24
CA MET A 87 13.69 -1.84 22.54
C MET A 87 14.78 -2.47 23.45
N ASP A 88 15.90 -2.85 22.87
CA ASP A 88 17.04 -3.52 23.49
C ASP A 88 18.30 -2.64 23.59
N TRP A 89 18.20 -1.36 23.18
CA TRP A 89 19.27 -0.41 23.35
C TRP A 89 19.23 0.29 24.70
N PHE A 90 20.35 0.90 25.11
CA PHE A 90 20.42 1.71 26.33
C PHE A 90 19.31 2.77 26.42
N SER A 91 18.92 3.34 25.29
CA SER A 91 17.79 4.28 25.21
C SER A 91 16.98 4.04 23.93
N SER A 92 15.67 4.03 24.09
CA SER A 92 14.71 4.04 22.97
C SER A 92 14.44 5.45 22.44
N HIS A 93 15.07 6.48 22.99
CA HIS A 93 14.87 7.86 22.54
C HIS A 93 15.63 8.14 21.23
N PRO A 94 15.08 8.96 20.31
CA PRO A 94 15.68 9.24 19.01
C PRO A 94 17.15 9.69 19.06
N PHE A 95 17.61 10.39 20.11
CA PHE A 95 19.02 10.77 20.22
C PHE A 95 19.99 9.59 20.12
N ALA A 96 19.55 8.38 20.45
CA ALA A 96 20.42 7.21 20.45
C ALA A 96 20.58 6.58 19.06
N PHE A 97 19.66 6.81 18.13
CA PHE A 97 19.61 6.10 16.84
C PHE A 97 19.26 6.93 15.62
N THR A 98 18.74 8.15 15.79
CA THR A 98 18.28 9.00 14.67
C THR A 98 19.35 10.04 14.33
N ARG A 99 19.72 10.14 13.06
CA ARG A 99 20.67 11.16 12.59
C ARG A 99 19.97 12.52 12.44
N PRO A 100 20.74 13.63 12.53
CA PRO A 100 20.19 14.98 12.34
C PRO A 100 19.44 15.18 11.03
N GLU A 101 19.86 14.51 9.95
CA GLU A 101 19.25 14.60 8.63
C GLU A 101 17.87 13.91 8.57
N GLU A 102 17.61 12.95 9.46
CA GLU A 102 16.35 12.21 9.51
C GLU A 102 15.26 12.94 10.29
N VAL A 103 15.64 13.75 11.29
CA VAL A 103 14.73 14.57 12.11
C VAL A 103 15.34 15.97 12.33
N PRO A 104 15.52 16.76 11.27
CA PRO A 104 16.21 18.04 11.34
C PRO A 104 15.54 19.04 12.31
N GLU A 105 14.21 18.96 12.44
CA GLU A 105 13.46 19.85 13.33
C GLU A 105 13.87 19.69 14.80
N MET A 106 14.08 18.46 15.25
CA MET A 106 14.51 18.15 16.61
C MET A 106 15.91 18.72 16.88
N TYR A 107 16.82 18.54 15.94
CA TYR A 107 18.23 18.92 16.09
C TYR A 107 18.52 20.41 15.80
N ARG A 108 17.49 21.22 15.52
CA ARG A 108 17.58 22.70 15.53
C ARG A 108 17.80 23.27 16.92
N LEU A 109 17.33 22.57 17.95
CA LEU A 109 17.56 22.97 19.33
C LEU A 109 18.94 22.50 19.79
N GLU A 110 19.75 23.41 20.34
CA GLU A 110 21.12 23.14 20.73
C GLU A 110 21.23 21.96 21.71
N ASP A 111 20.29 21.87 22.66
CA ASP A 111 20.26 20.78 23.64
C ASP A 111 20.12 19.41 22.98
N PHE A 112 19.30 19.27 21.95
CA PHE A 112 19.23 18.03 21.18
C PHE A 112 20.46 17.82 20.28
N ALA A 113 20.97 18.88 19.66
CA ALA A 113 22.15 18.79 18.80
C ALA A 113 23.38 18.29 19.55
N ARG A 114 23.53 18.65 20.82
CA ARG A 114 24.62 18.16 21.70
C ARG A 114 24.53 16.66 21.96
N LEU A 115 23.34 16.06 21.91
CA LEU A 115 23.09 14.62 22.06
C LEU A 115 23.06 13.86 20.76
N ALA A 116 23.23 14.52 19.61
CA ALA A 116 23.19 13.86 18.30
C ALA A 116 24.21 12.73 18.20
N PRO A 117 23.84 11.55 17.67
CA PRO A 117 24.76 10.43 17.52
C PRO A 117 25.91 10.81 16.60
N ARG A 118 27.15 10.58 17.05
CA ARG A 118 28.38 10.83 16.26
C ARG A 118 28.86 9.58 15.51
N SER A 119 28.27 8.43 15.78
CA SER A 119 28.73 7.13 15.26
C SER A 119 27.71 6.48 14.33
N SER A 120 28.13 5.38 13.69
CA SER A 120 27.32 4.57 12.77
C SER A 120 26.22 3.73 13.44
N SER A 121 26.00 3.85 14.74
CA SER A 121 24.96 3.08 15.45
C SER A 121 23.56 3.30 14.87
N GLY A 122 23.26 4.53 14.45
CA GLY A 122 22.04 4.85 13.73
C GLY A 122 21.87 4.11 12.40
N ALA A 123 22.97 3.74 11.72
CA ALA A 123 22.89 3.00 10.46
C ALA A 123 22.38 1.57 10.66
N SER A 124 22.74 0.92 11.78
CA SER A 124 22.22 -0.42 12.14
C SER A 124 20.72 -0.38 12.39
N TRP A 125 20.23 0.64 13.07
CA TRP A 125 18.78 0.80 13.29
C TRP A 125 18.04 1.13 12.01
N ALA A 126 18.58 2.00 11.15
CA ALA A 126 18.00 2.33 9.85
C ALA A 126 17.85 1.09 8.97
N SER A 127 18.80 0.14 9.02
CA SER A 127 18.69 -1.12 8.27
C SER A 127 17.57 -2.02 8.80
N GLN A 128 17.36 -2.08 10.12
CA GLN A 128 16.23 -2.81 10.73
C GLN A 128 14.89 -2.18 10.35
N GLN A 129 14.87 -0.84 10.16
CA GLN A 129 13.68 -0.13 9.66
C GLN A 129 13.43 -0.32 8.15
N ALA A 130 14.33 -1.00 7.43
CA ALA A 130 14.21 -1.21 5.99
C ALA A 130 13.04 -2.14 5.60
N ASN A 131 12.53 -2.95 6.53
CA ASN A 131 11.41 -3.85 6.28
C ASN A 131 10.18 -3.07 5.79
N ARG A 132 9.60 -3.55 4.69
CA ARG A 132 8.41 -2.98 4.08
C ARG A 132 7.18 -3.75 4.57
N THR A 133 6.12 -3.03 4.94
CA THR A 133 4.81 -3.63 5.15
C THR A 133 4.16 -3.89 3.79
N VAL A 134 3.47 -5.01 3.66
CA VAL A 134 2.78 -5.39 2.43
C VAL A 134 1.30 -5.57 2.73
N ILE A 135 0.46 -4.86 2.00
CA ILE A 135 -0.98 -5.08 1.94
C ILE A 135 -1.24 -5.66 0.56
N GLY A 136 -1.76 -6.87 0.51
CA GLY A 136 -2.05 -7.59 -0.72
C GLY A 136 -3.13 -6.94 -1.58
N HIS A 137 -3.37 -7.53 -2.74
CA HIS A 137 -4.44 -7.12 -3.65
C HIS A 137 -5.81 -7.38 -3.00
N GLU A 138 -6.80 -6.52 -3.27
CA GLU A 138 -8.19 -6.68 -2.77
C GLU A 138 -8.29 -6.81 -1.24
N ALA A 139 -7.24 -6.49 -0.48
CA ALA A 139 -7.27 -6.52 0.97
C ALA A 139 -8.11 -5.36 1.54
N TYR A 140 -8.90 -5.65 2.57
CA TYR A 140 -9.69 -4.65 3.28
C TYR A 140 -9.18 -4.44 4.70
N ILE A 141 -8.77 -3.22 5.00
CA ILE A 141 -8.29 -2.79 6.32
C ILE A 141 -9.39 -1.91 6.94
N GLY A 142 -10.00 -2.39 8.01
CA GLY A 142 -11.02 -1.65 8.75
C GLY A 142 -10.48 -0.39 9.42
N ALA A 143 -11.38 0.54 9.72
CA ALA A 143 -11.03 1.83 10.34
C ALA A 143 -10.31 1.67 11.69
N GLY A 144 -9.39 2.58 12.00
CA GLY A 144 -8.67 2.59 13.27
C GLY A 144 -7.68 1.44 13.47
N THR A 145 -7.30 0.74 12.42
CA THR A 145 -6.39 -0.41 12.50
C THR A 145 -4.93 0.04 12.64
N PHE A 146 -4.20 -0.60 13.55
CA PHE A 146 -2.74 -0.49 13.62
C PHE A 146 -2.10 -1.73 12.97
N ILE A 147 -1.20 -1.54 12.00
CA ILE A 147 -0.42 -2.62 11.38
C ILE A 147 1.06 -2.37 11.62
N LYS A 148 1.71 -3.30 12.33
CA LYS A 148 3.13 -3.25 12.62
C LYS A 148 3.96 -3.25 11.32
N ARG A 149 5.09 -2.54 11.33
CA ARG A 149 6.05 -2.55 10.22
C ARG A 149 6.55 -3.95 9.91
N GLY A 150 6.70 -4.27 8.62
CA GLY A 150 7.19 -5.56 8.14
C GLY A 150 6.16 -6.68 8.12
N VAL A 151 4.91 -6.40 8.52
CA VAL A 151 3.81 -7.37 8.44
C VAL A 151 3.30 -7.46 7.00
N THR A 152 2.94 -8.68 6.59
CA THR A 152 2.26 -8.96 5.32
C THR A 152 0.78 -9.29 5.58
N ILE A 153 -0.11 -8.56 4.94
CA ILE A 153 -1.53 -8.89 4.82
C ILE A 153 -1.74 -9.50 3.44
N GLY A 154 -2.20 -10.75 3.39
CA GLY A 154 -2.38 -11.49 2.15
C GLY A 154 -3.49 -10.93 1.25
N ASP A 155 -3.47 -11.35 -0.03
CA ASP A 155 -4.48 -10.97 -1.00
C ASP A 155 -5.89 -11.32 -0.50
N GLY A 156 -6.84 -10.45 -0.70
CA GLY A 156 -8.23 -10.65 -0.28
C GLY A 156 -8.46 -10.75 1.23
N ALA A 157 -7.46 -10.55 2.07
CA ALA A 157 -7.62 -10.61 3.51
C ALA A 157 -8.44 -9.42 4.05
N VAL A 158 -9.14 -9.65 5.13
CA VAL A 158 -9.95 -8.63 5.81
C VAL A 158 -9.47 -8.46 7.24
N VAL A 159 -9.12 -7.23 7.61
CA VAL A 159 -8.77 -6.85 8.98
C VAL A 159 -9.92 -6.01 9.55
N GLY A 160 -10.54 -6.49 10.63
CA GLY A 160 -11.64 -5.78 11.28
C GLY A 160 -11.19 -4.47 11.91
N ALA A 161 -12.10 -3.51 11.99
CA ALA A 161 -11.84 -2.18 12.55
C ALA A 161 -11.27 -2.25 13.99
N GLY A 162 -10.38 -1.30 14.34
CA GLY A 162 -9.76 -1.21 15.66
C GLY A 162 -8.77 -2.33 15.99
N SER A 163 -8.36 -3.14 15.02
CA SER A 163 -7.43 -4.25 15.25
C SER A 163 -5.97 -3.78 15.36
N VAL A 164 -5.17 -4.54 16.12
CA VAL A 164 -3.71 -4.35 16.25
C VAL A 164 -3.00 -5.55 15.62
N VAL A 165 -2.54 -5.40 14.39
CA VAL A 165 -1.91 -6.49 13.62
C VAL A 165 -0.41 -6.49 13.84
N THR A 166 0.11 -7.53 14.47
CA THR A 166 1.52 -7.70 14.81
C THR A 166 2.18 -8.89 14.11
N ARG A 167 1.43 -9.67 13.33
CA ARG A 167 1.88 -10.85 12.58
C ARG A 167 1.17 -10.88 11.23
N ASP A 168 1.73 -11.62 10.30
CA ASP A 168 1.17 -11.81 8.97
C ASP A 168 -0.24 -12.41 9.02
N ILE A 169 -1.08 -11.96 8.09
CA ILE A 169 -2.44 -12.47 7.91
C ILE A 169 -2.48 -13.20 6.56
N PRO A 170 -2.90 -14.48 6.52
CA PRO A 170 -2.98 -15.26 5.30
C PRO A 170 -3.95 -14.67 4.27
N PRO A 171 -3.79 -14.99 2.97
CA PRO A 171 -4.74 -14.61 1.94
C PRO A 171 -6.17 -15.04 2.28
N PHE A 172 -7.15 -14.19 1.96
CA PHE A 172 -8.58 -14.39 2.18
C PHE A 172 -9.00 -14.71 3.62
N ALA A 173 -8.10 -14.54 4.59
CA ALA A 173 -8.41 -14.69 6.02
C ALA A 173 -9.08 -13.43 6.56
N MET A 174 -9.97 -13.61 7.55
CA MET A 174 -10.53 -12.53 8.35
C MET A 174 -9.86 -12.51 9.72
N ALA A 175 -9.28 -11.38 10.09
CA ALA A 175 -8.57 -11.20 11.35
C ALA A 175 -9.14 -10.02 12.13
N VAL A 176 -9.28 -10.16 13.46
CA VAL A 176 -9.81 -9.11 14.35
C VAL A 176 -9.11 -9.13 15.71
N GLY A 177 -9.14 -8.01 16.40
CA GLY A 177 -8.75 -7.90 17.82
C GLY A 177 -7.39 -7.27 18.05
N SER A 178 -6.97 -7.23 19.34
CA SER A 178 -5.70 -6.69 19.81
C SER A 178 -5.04 -7.65 20.80
N PRO A 179 -4.02 -8.42 20.38
CA PRO A 179 -3.52 -8.56 19.02
C PRO A 179 -4.52 -9.24 18.09
N ALA A 180 -4.48 -8.89 16.81
CA ALA A 180 -5.34 -9.47 15.79
C ALA A 180 -5.09 -10.98 15.65
N LYS A 181 -6.18 -11.76 15.55
CA LYS A 181 -6.16 -13.20 15.30
C LYS A 181 -7.09 -13.52 14.14
N VAL A 182 -6.69 -14.48 13.31
CA VAL A 182 -7.56 -15.04 12.28
C VAL A 182 -8.73 -15.74 12.96
N ILE A 183 -9.94 -15.35 12.60
CA ILE A 183 -11.18 -15.92 13.15
C ILE A 183 -11.85 -16.89 12.18
N ARG A 184 -11.68 -16.71 10.86
CA ARG A 184 -12.17 -17.58 9.81
C ARG A 184 -11.56 -17.23 8.45
N GLN A 185 -11.76 -18.07 7.47
CA GLN A 185 -11.59 -17.76 6.06
C GLN A 185 -12.84 -17.05 5.51
N ARG A 186 -12.67 -16.25 4.44
CA ARG A 186 -13.80 -15.64 3.71
C ARG A 186 -14.58 -16.70 2.94
N PHE A 187 -13.86 -17.64 2.36
CA PHE A 187 -14.36 -18.68 1.46
C PHE A 187 -13.80 -20.05 1.84
N SER A 188 -14.29 -21.11 1.21
CA SER A 188 -13.70 -22.45 1.30
C SER A 188 -12.30 -22.49 0.68
N ASP A 189 -11.47 -23.43 1.10
CA ASP A 189 -10.11 -23.59 0.56
C ASP A 189 -10.09 -23.71 -0.96
N ALA A 190 -11.03 -24.47 -1.53
CA ALA A 190 -11.16 -24.64 -2.99
C ALA A 190 -11.45 -23.32 -3.72
N ILE A 191 -12.28 -22.44 -3.16
CA ILE A 191 -12.54 -21.13 -3.74
C ILE A 191 -11.30 -20.23 -3.59
N VAL A 192 -10.63 -20.27 -2.44
CA VAL A 192 -9.40 -19.49 -2.19
C VAL A 192 -8.31 -19.89 -3.19
N GLU A 193 -8.11 -21.18 -3.43
CA GLU A 193 -7.15 -21.68 -4.42
C GLU A 193 -7.45 -21.14 -5.82
N ARG A 194 -8.71 -21.19 -6.26
CA ARG A 194 -9.14 -20.65 -7.56
C ARG A 194 -8.91 -19.14 -7.66
N LEU A 195 -9.26 -18.37 -6.62
CA LEU A 195 -9.05 -16.93 -6.57
C LEU A 195 -7.57 -16.56 -6.66
N LEU A 196 -6.69 -17.29 -5.96
CA LEU A 196 -5.24 -17.11 -6.00
C LEU A 196 -4.62 -17.57 -7.34
N ALA A 197 -5.21 -18.57 -7.99
CA ALA A 197 -4.78 -19.01 -9.32
C ALA A 197 -5.20 -18.00 -10.39
N LEU A 198 -6.45 -17.53 -10.37
CA LEU A 198 -6.97 -16.56 -11.33
C LEU A 198 -6.31 -15.19 -11.18
N GLN A 199 -6.08 -14.72 -9.95
CA GLN A 199 -5.55 -13.37 -9.65
C GLN A 199 -6.28 -12.27 -10.43
N TRP A 200 -7.61 -12.24 -10.32
CA TRP A 200 -8.51 -11.41 -11.09
C TRP A 200 -8.14 -9.90 -11.08
N TRP A 201 -7.46 -9.41 -10.07
CA TRP A 201 -6.95 -8.03 -9.97
C TRP A 201 -5.87 -7.67 -11.01
N ASN A 202 -5.41 -8.64 -11.78
CA ASN A 202 -4.49 -8.44 -12.90
C ASN A 202 -5.20 -8.29 -14.24
N TYR A 203 -6.53 -8.32 -14.27
CA TYR A 203 -7.32 -8.24 -15.49
C TYR A 203 -8.26 -7.04 -15.50
N ASP A 204 -8.59 -6.56 -16.70
CA ASP A 204 -9.60 -5.52 -16.90
C ASP A 204 -11.00 -6.12 -16.79
N LEU A 205 -11.69 -5.79 -15.71
CA LEU A 205 -13.05 -6.23 -15.44
C LEU A 205 -14.12 -5.26 -15.97
N ALA A 206 -13.75 -4.12 -16.54
CA ALA A 206 -14.72 -3.14 -17.03
C ALA A 206 -15.69 -3.71 -18.08
N PRO A 207 -15.25 -4.56 -19.05
CA PRO A 207 -16.16 -5.19 -20.01
C PRO A 207 -17.14 -6.20 -19.37
N TRP A 208 -16.84 -6.70 -18.17
CA TRP A 208 -17.57 -7.77 -17.50
C TRP A 208 -18.61 -7.27 -16.48
N ARG A 209 -18.61 -5.98 -16.16
CA ARG A 209 -19.43 -5.37 -15.10
C ARG A 209 -20.93 -5.62 -15.22
N ASP A 210 -21.43 -5.70 -16.45
CA ASP A 210 -22.86 -5.90 -16.73
C ASP A 210 -23.21 -7.38 -17.02
N THR A 211 -22.20 -8.25 -17.09
CA THR A 211 -22.34 -9.68 -17.42
C THR A 211 -22.18 -10.57 -16.21
N VAL A 212 -21.36 -10.14 -15.24
CA VAL A 212 -21.01 -10.91 -14.05
C VAL A 212 -21.69 -10.34 -12.82
N ASP A 213 -22.34 -11.21 -12.05
CA ASP A 213 -22.85 -10.88 -10.71
C ASP A 213 -21.78 -11.14 -9.67
N PHE A 214 -21.03 -10.10 -9.29
CA PHE A 214 -19.95 -10.19 -8.31
C PHE A 214 -20.38 -10.66 -6.90
N SER A 215 -21.66 -10.73 -6.60
CA SER A 215 -22.17 -11.30 -5.36
C SER A 215 -22.13 -12.83 -5.35
N ARG A 216 -21.99 -13.47 -6.52
CA ARG A 216 -22.00 -14.92 -6.73
C ARG A 216 -20.61 -15.43 -7.08
N VAL A 217 -19.79 -15.67 -6.03
CA VAL A 217 -18.35 -15.94 -6.18
C VAL A 217 -18.06 -17.12 -7.12
N GLU A 218 -18.74 -18.25 -6.98
CA GLU A 218 -18.50 -19.45 -7.78
C GLU A 218 -18.84 -19.21 -9.26
N ALA A 219 -20.01 -18.64 -9.54
CA ALA A 219 -20.42 -18.33 -10.91
C ALA A 219 -19.51 -17.26 -11.55
N THR A 220 -19.05 -16.30 -10.76
CA THR A 220 -18.08 -15.30 -11.20
C THR A 220 -16.74 -15.94 -11.58
N LEU A 221 -16.23 -16.83 -10.72
CA LEU A 221 -14.98 -17.56 -10.99
C LEU A 221 -15.10 -18.39 -12.27
N GLU A 222 -16.17 -19.18 -12.43
CA GLU A 222 -16.42 -19.98 -13.64
C GLU A 222 -16.38 -19.09 -14.90
N CYS A 223 -17.14 -17.99 -14.88
CA CYS A 223 -17.19 -17.07 -16.01
C CYS A 223 -15.83 -16.46 -16.35
N LEU A 224 -15.07 -16.01 -15.36
CA LEU A 224 -13.76 -15.38 -15.59
C LEU A 224 -12.68 -16.40 -15.95
N GLU A 225 -12.71 -17.60 -15.42
CA GLU A 225 -11.81 -18.70 -15.80
C GLU A 225 -12.05 -19.14 -17.24
N ASP A 226 -13.31 -19.28 -17.66
CA ASP A 226 -13.69 -19.57 -19.05
C ASP A 226 -13.23 -18.43 -19.98
N ALA A 227 -13.44 -17.20 -19.58
CA ALA A 227 -12.99 -16.05 -20.34
C ALA A 227 -11.45 -15.99 -20.48
N LEU A 228 -10.72 -16.38 -19.44
CA LEU A 228 -9.27 -16.49 -19.47
C LEU A 228 -8.83 -17.61 -20.44
N ALA A 229 -9.46 -18.76 -20.35
CA ALA A 229 -9.19 -19.90 -21.22
C ALA A 229 -9.47 -19.58 -22.71
N CYS A 230 -10.53 -18.82 -22.98
CA CYS A 230 -10.90 -18.35 -24.32
C CYS A 230 -10.09 -17.14 -24.80
N GLY A 231 -9.22 -16.56 -23.97
CA GLY A 231 -8.42 -15.38 -24.32
C GLY A 231 -9.20 -14.07 -24.42
N THR A 232 -10.42 -14.02 -23.86
CA THR A 232 -11.28 -12.83 -23.85
C THR A 232 -11.14 -11.99 -22.59
N LEU A 233 -10.51 -12.52 -21.54
CA LEU A 233 -10.16 -11.78 -20.33
C LEU A 233 -8.79 -11.10 -20.53
N HIS A 234 -8.79 -9.79 -20.73
CA HIS A 234 -7.58 -9.05 -21.06
C HIS A 234 -6.83 -8.55 -19.83
N PRO A 235 -5.48 -8.52 -19.85
CA PRO A 235 -4.69 -7.97 -18.75
C PRO A 235 -5.02 -6.50 -18.46
N LEU A 236 -5.03 -6.15 -17.17
CA LEU A 236 -5.05 -4.77 -16.72
C LEU A 236 -3.64 -4.19 -16.83
N VAL A 237 -3.46 -3.19 -17.68
CA VAL A 237 -2.18 -2.51 -17.92
C VAL A 237 -2.32 -1.04 -17.53
N PRO A 238 -2.25 -0.71 -16.23
CA PRO A 238 -2.38 0.67 -15.77
C PRO A 238 -1.11 1.46 -16.05
N ASP A 239 -1.25 2.75 -16.38
CA ASP A 239 -0.11 3.67 -16.36
C ASP A 239 0.44 3.75 -14.93
N SER A 240 1.75 3.79 -14.81
CA SER A 240 2.48 3.83 -13.56
C SER A 240 3.35 5.07 -13.46
N PHE A 241 3.46 5.62 -12.27
CA PHE A 241 4.18 6.87 -12.01
C PHE A 241 5.04 6.76 -10.75
N ALA A 242 6.17 7.49 -10.75
CA ALA A 242 6.97 7.77 -9.58
C ALA A 242 6.88 9.25 -9.23
N LEU A 243 6.52 9.54 -7.98
CA LEU A 243 6.41 10.86 -7.41
C LEU A 243 7.51 11.04 -6.35
N SER A 244 8.37 12.02 -6.50
CA SER A 244 9.40 12.38 -5.51
C SER A 244 9.05 13.73 -4.89
N VAL A 245 8.81 13.75 -3.58
CA VAL A 245 8.42 14.95 -2.83
C VAL A 245 9.65 15.61 -2.21
N HIS A 246 9.80 16.92 -2.37
CA HIS A 246 10.89 17.73 -1.84
C HIS A 246 10.37 19.10 -1.33
N ALA A 247 11.23 19.89 -0.71
CA ALA A 247 10.84 21.16 -0.07
C ALA A 247 10.19 22.19 -1.00
N GLY A 248 10.51 22.14 -2.31
CA GLY A 248 9.97 23.08 -3.32
C GLY A 248 8.74 22.58 -4.07
N GLY A 249 8.32 21.32 -3.84
CA GLY A 249 7.25 20.71 -4.62
C GLY A 249 7.43 19.21 -4.81
N PHE A 250 7.14 18.73 -6.00
CA PHE A 250 7.37 17.34 -6.37
C PHE A 250 7.76 17.20 -7.84
N ASP A 251 8.50 16.14 -8.13
CA ASP A 251 8.76 15.66 -9.48
C ASP A 251 7.89 14.42 -9.74
N LEU A 252 7.32 14.35 -10.94
CA LEU A 252 6.52 13.22 -11.39
C LEU A 252 7.11 12.64 -12.67
N GLN A 253 7.33 11.33 -12.67
CA GLN A 253 7.86 10.58 -13.81
C GLN A 253 6.93 9.41 -14.13
N GLN A 254 6.56 9.24 -15.38
CA GLN A 254 5.91 8.03 -15.87
C GLN A 254 6.92 6.88 -15.91
N LEU A 255 6.48 5.69 -15.51
CA LEU A 255 7.28 4.47 -15.53
C LEU A 255 6.90 3.62 -16.74
N ASP A 256 7.88 2.94 -17.32
CA ASP A 256 7.69 2.11 -18.52
C ASP A 256 6.96 0.79 -18.25
N GLN A 257 6.88 0.38 -16.98
CA GLN A 257 6.30 -0.90 -16.58
C GLN A 257 5.28 -0.72 -15.45
N PRO A 258 4.24 -1.55 -15.38
CA PRO A 258 3.33 -1.58 -14.25
C PRO A 258 4.06 -1.95 -12.97
N LEU A 259 3.58 -1.47 -11.82
CA LEU A 259 4.20 -1.74 -10.51
C LEU A 259 3.93 -3.16 -10.02
N PHE A 260 2.85 -3.76 -10.49
CA PHE A 260 2.44 -5.13 -10.18
C PHE A 260 2.28 -5.90 -11.51
N PRO A 261 3.40 -6.40 -12.07
CA PRO A 261 3.32 -7.24 -13.25
C PRO A 261 2.55 -8.52 -12.89
N GLY A 262 1.46 -8.79 -13.60
CA GLY A 262 0.74 -10.05 -13.49
C GLY A 262 1.67 -11.21 -13.81
N GLN A 263 1.45 -12.37 -13.20
CA GLN A 263 2.12 -13.59 -13.67
C GLN A 263 1.73 -13.76 -15.13
N ALA A 264 2.73 -13.85 -16.02
CA ALA A 264 2.47 -14.22 -17.40
C ALA A 264 1.83 -15.60 -17.37
N VAL A 265 0.53 -15.66 -17.57
CA VAL A 265 -0.15 -16.94 -17.78
C VAL A 265 0.49 -17.51 -19.04
N ALA A 266 1.25 -18.59 -18.88
CA ALA A 266 1.78 -19.34 -19.99
C ALA A 266 0.56 -19.62 -20.89
N GLN A 267 0.56 -19.06 -22.10
CA GLN A 267 -0.49 -19.28 -23.07
C GLN A 267 -0.62 -20.80 -23.23
N ALA A 268 -1.61 -21.37 -22.56
CA ALA A 268 -2.06 -22.71 -22.87
C ALA A 268 -2.49 -22.66 -24.33
N ARG A 269 -1.69 -23.24 -25.19
CA ARG A 269 -1.99 -23.42 -26.61
C ARG A 269 -3.32 -24.14 -26.67
N CYS A 270 -4.37 -23.46 -27.08
CA CYS A 270 -5.55 -24.11 -27.61
C CYS A 270 -5.07 -24.86 -28.85
N LEU A 271 -5.00 -26.18 -28.74
CA LEU A 271 -4.90 -27.12 -29.87
C LEU A 271 -6.30 -27.38 -30.40
#